data_acc5b95ca809ca51473570b914ba7e5c
#
_entry.id   acc5b95ca809ca51473570b914ba7e5c
#
_cell.length_a   1.000
_cell.length_b   1.000
_cell.length_c   1.000
_cell.angle_alpha   90.00
_cell.angle_beta   90.00
_cell.angle_gamma   90.00
#
_symmetry.space_group_name_H-M   'P 1'
#
loop_
_entity.id
_entity.type
_entity.pdbx_description
1 polymer ?
#
loop_
_entity_poly.entity_id
_entity_poly.type
_entity_poly.pdbx_seq_one_letter_code
_entity_poly.pdbx_strand_id
1 'polypeptide(L)'
;MQANGERTAKLLTCSGCFLRGLAWSPDGKQLAYVHQEYKIGSFWGFDTQLEVLNLSSGRSAVVTSHVDHVDPILVWMADGRILYVGAEQPPNESDSNLWSVKLNSHTLRPEGKPERITNDSGMISAVSVSTDGKRIAILRRMVQPNVYVTDIENRGTRLSTPRLLTADEWSDYPTAWTADSKAILFFSDRDGVFHIFKQAIDQTQPELLVGGSEAVGLPRLSPDGSLVLYENSGHDSLHIRPPQDSQAEIAPSRQRLMRVPVAGGPPQLVLEGTGISNFQCATSPSKLCVFSEFAPGEEHFYTFDPLKGKGSEISRALIRASDFYSFNWSLSPDGKFMAFSKKFGSEGEPAIRLLSLFDSTERLIPLPGWAGIQSLDWSADGLSFWATALNRSETASGFWFGFSERGTWTLLNVQLSGAVTPMLHETKMTLGWAIPAPDGKKLAVWMASGASNVWLLESQ
;
A
#
# COMPACT_ATOMS: atom_id res chain seq x y z
N MET A 1 -17.38 -27.01 11.30
CA MET A 1 -18.37 -27.66 10.42
C MET A 1 -18.37 -29.14 10.70
N GLN A 2 -19.50 -29.71 11.01
CA GLN A 2 -19.65 -31.16 11.03
C GLN A 2 -20.25 -31.58 9.69
N ALA A 3 -19.46 -32.26 8.89
CA ALA A 3 -20.03 -33.05 7.81
C ALA A 3 -20.32 -34.42 8.37
N ASN A 4 -21.60 -34.81 8.40
CA ASN A 4 -22.07 -36.16 8.77
C ASN A 4 -21.72 -36.65 10.19
N GLY A 5 -21.61 -35.78 11.18
CA GLY A 5 -21.36 -36.16 12.57
C GLY A 5 -19.89 -36.50 12.92
N GLU A 6 -18.94 -36.28 12.02
CA GLU A 6 -17.51 -36.52 12.24
C GLU A 6 -16.80 -35.44 13.06
N ARG A 7 -15.76 -35.81 13.78
CA ARG A 7 -15.02 -34.91 14.65
C ARG A 7 -14.15 -33.94 13.84
N THR A 8 -14.26 -32.63 14.14
CA THR A 8 -13.29 -31.64 13.67
C THR A 8 -12.01 -31.74 14.51
N ALA A 9 -10.84 -31.77 13.86
CA ALA A 9 -9.55 -31.71 14.51
C ALA A 9 -8.81 -30.44 14.09
N LYS A 10 -8.14 -29.77 15.03
CA LYS A 10 -7.28 -28.63 14.78
C LYS A 10 -5.88 -29.16 14.46
N LEU A 11 -5.44 -28.98 13.21
CA LEU A 11 -4.15 -29.53 12.73
C LEU A 11 -2.96 -28.59 13.01
N LEU A 12 -3.17 -27.30 12.85
CA LEU A 12 -2.14 -26.28 13.02
C LEU A 12 -2.67 -25.10 13.83
N THR A 13 -1.81 -24.48 14.58
CA THR A 13 -2.05 -23.22 15.28
C THR A 13 -0.85 -22.32 15.05
N CYS A 14 -1.13 -21.09 14.69
CA CYS A 14 -0.15 -20.05 14.51
C CYS A 14 -0.58 -18.86 15.39
N SER A 15 0.31 -18.37 16.24
CA SER A 15 0.09 -17.18 17.06
C SER A 15 0.96 -16.06 16.52
N GLY A 16 0.35 -14.92 16.13
CA GLY A 16 1.06 -13.78 15.54
C GLY A 16 1.48 -13.96 14.08
N CYS A 17 0.95 -14.94 13.39
CA CYS A 17 1.21 -15.24 12.00
C CYS A 17 -0.07 -15.63 11.25
N PHE A 18 0.02 -15.77 9.93
CA PHE A 18 -1.09 -16.21 9.09
C PHE A 18 -0.77 -17.54 8.43
N LEU A 19 -1.75 -18.41 8.35
CA LEU A 19 -1.71 -19.62 7.53
C LEU A 19 -2.63 -19.40 6.33
N ARG A 20 -2.06 -19.51 5.13
CA ARG A 20 -2.78 -19.27 3.87
C ARG A 20 -2.45 -20.37 2.86
N GLY A 21 -3.19 -20.38 1.75
CA GLY A 21 -2.97 -21.33 0.65
C GLY A 21 -2.86 -22.78 1.18
N LEU A 22 -3.77 -23.65 0.83
CA LEU A 22 -3.76 -25.04 1.31
C LEU A 22 -3.80 -26.00 0.12
N ALA A 23 -2.94 -27.01 0.11
CA ALA A 23 -2.97 -28.08 -0.88
C ALA A 23 -2.69 -29.44 -0.24
N TRP A 24 -3.57 -30.40 -0.50
CA TRP A 24 -3.36 -31.79 -0.07
C TRP A 24 -2.38 -32.52 -0.99
N SER A 25 -1.50 -33.34 -0.41
CA SER A 25 -0.76 -34.33 -1.20
C SER A 25 -1.74 -35.31 -1.86
N PRO A 26 -1.38 -35.88 -3.02
CA PRO A 26 -2.23 -36.84 -3.74
C PRO A 26 -2.66 -38.05 -2.92
N ASP A 27 -1.83 -38.47 -1.96
CA ASP A 27 -2.08 -39.61 -1.07
C ASP A 27 -2.83 -39.20 0.23
N GLY A 28 -3.13 -37.89 0.40
CA GLY A 28 -3.84 -37.35 1.55
C GLY A 28 -3.09 -37.39 2.89
N LYS A 29 -1.77 -37.70 2.88
CA LYS A 29 -0.98 -37.80 4.12
C LYS A 29 -0.23 -36.57 4.51
N GLN A 30 -0.14 -35.60 3.62
CA GLN A 30 0.60 -34.36 3.80
C GLN A 30 -0.27 -33.16 3.42
N LEU A 31 -0.01 -32.02 4.04
CA LEU A 31 -0.66 -30.74 3.76
C LEU A 31 0.40 -29.68 3.51
N ALA A 32 0.40 -29.11 2.31
CA ALA A 32 1.17 -27.90 2.01
C ALA A 32 0.37 -26.67 2.44
N TYR A 33 1.05 -25.68 2.99
CA TYR A 33 0.47 -24.40 3.37
C TYR A 33 1.52 -23.29 3.31
N VAL A 34 1.06 -22.06 3.25
CA VAL A 34 1.92 -20.89 3.32
C VAL A 34 1.82 -20.30 4.73
N HIS A 35 2.98 -20.19 5.37
CA HIS A 35 3.19 -19.54 6.65
C HIS A 35 3.69 -18.14 6.38
N GLN A 36 2.98 -17.13 6.90
CA GLN A 36 3.35 -15.72 6.78
C GLN A 36 3.56 -15.14 8.17
N GLU A 37 4.76 -14.70 8.43
CA GLU A 37 5.08 -13.89 9.60
C GLU A 37 5.22 -12.44 9.19
N TYR A 38 4.84 -11.56 10.12
CA TYR A 38 5.00 -10.14 9.89
C TYR A 38 6.49 -9.76 9.98
N LYS A 39 7.02 -9.16 8.90
CA LYS A 39 8.40 -8.66 8.89
C LYS A 39 8.40 -7.16 8.66
N ILE A 40 8.83 -6.40 9.67
CA ILE A 40 9.09 -4.97 9.50
C ILE A 40 10.32 -4.80 8.61
N GLY A 41 10.17 -3.95 7.61
CA GLY A 41 11.24 -3.59 6.70
C GLY A 41 11.18 -4.24 5.33
N SER A 42 10.14 -5.03 5.00
CA SER A 42 9.89 -5.44 3.63
C SER A 42 8.77 -4.61 2.99
N PHE A 43 8.84 -4.35 1.71
CA PHE A 43 7.82 -3.63 0.93
C PHE A 43 6.40 -4.14 1.21
N TRP A 44 6.24 -5.45 1.42
CA TRP A 44 4.96 -6.10 1.68
C TRP A 44 4.75 -6.53 3.14
N GLY A 45 5.74 -6.33 4.01
CA GLY A 45 5.60 -6.57 5.44
C GLY A 45 5.50 -8.03 5.88
N PHE A 46 5.83 -9.01 5.02
CA PHE A 46 5.72 -10.42 5.38
C PHE A 46 6.99 -11.20 5.05
N ASP A 47 7.41 -12.05 5.99
CA ASP A 47 8.25 -13.20 5.69
C ASP A 47 7.32 -14.37 5.36
N THR A 48 7.41 -14.87 4.13
CA THR A 48 6.47 -15.85 3.58
C THR A 48 7.18 -17.13 3.23
N GLN A 49 6.70 -18.25 3.78
CA GLN A 49 7.33 -19.56 3.58
C GLN A 49 6.28 -20.59 3.16
N LEU A 50 6.62 -21.39 2.15
CA LEU A 50 5.91 -22.62 1.83
C LEU A 50 6.41 -23.72 2.75
N GLU A 51 5.50 -24.29 3.50
CA GLU A 51 5.77 -25.39 4.40
C GLU A 51 4.90 -26.61 4.06
N VAL A 52 5.39 -27.79 4.44
CA VAL A 52 4.65 -29.05 4.32
C VAL A 52 4.59 -29.76 5.68
N LEU A 53 3.38 -30.05 6.13
CA LEU A 53 3.06 -30.82 7.32
C LEU A 53 2.84 -32.30 6.97
N ASN A 54 3.52 -33.20 7.64
CA ASN A 54 3.19 -34.60 7.65
C ASN A 54 2.20 -34.93 8.78
N LEU A 55 1.01 -35.40 8.42
CA LEU A 55 -0.09 -35.59 9.36
C LEU A 55 0.14 -36.74 10.37
N SER A 56 0.90 -37.75 9.99
CA SER A 56 1.15 -38.87 10.88
C SER A 56 2.20 -38.57 11.94
N SER A 57 3.23 -37.78 11.58
CA SER A 57 4.30 -37.41 12.51
C SER A 57 4.11 -36.08 13.20
N GLY A 58 3.20 -35.21 12.68
CA GLY A 58 3.01 -33.84 13.14
C GLY A 58 4.20 -32.91 12.85
N ARG A 59 5.17 -33.34 12.01
CA ARG A 59 6.35 -32.53 11.65
C ARG A 59 6.09 -31.72 10.42
N SER A 60 6.51 -30.45 10.46
CA SER A 60 6.56 -29.58 9.27
C SER A 60 8.00 -29.37 8.80
N ALA A 61 8.14 -29.02 7.52
CA ALA A 61 9.40 -28.64 6.91
C ALA A 61 9.20 -27.48 5.94
N VAL A 62 10.11 -26.51 5.98
CA VAL A 62 10.15 -25.41 5.02
C VAL A 62 10.63 -25.94 3.67
N VAL A 63 9.87 -25.61 2.62
CA VAL A 63 10.16 -25.97 1.24
C VAL A 63 10.90 -24.83 0.54
N THR A 64 10.37 -23.60 0.65
CA THR A 64 10.98 -22.40 0.07
C THR A 64 10.43 -21.16 0.76
N SER A 65 11.22 -20.08 0.79
CA SER A 65 10.79 -18.73 1.20
C SER A 65 10.43 -17.83 0.01
N HIS A 66 10.58 -18.32 -1.22
CA HIS A 66 10.23 -17.58 -2.43
C HIS A 66 8.76 -17.84 -2.79
N VAL A 67 7.83 -17.25 -2.05
CA VAL A 67 6.38 -17.42 -2.25
C VAL A 67 5.73 -16.05 -2.26
N ASP A 68 4.71 -15.88 -3.11
CA ASP A 68 3.92 -14.65 -3.16
C ASP A 68 3.22 -14.43 -1.80
N HIS A 69 3.32 -13.22 -1.31
CA HIS A 69 2.75 -12.80 -0.02
C HIS A 69 1.34 -12.26 -0.14
N VAL A 70 0.91 -11.85 -1.34
CA VAL A 70 -0.42 -11.28 -1.58
C VAL A 70 -1.46 -12.38 -1.78
N ASP A 71 -1.23 -13.23 -2.80
CA ASP A 71 -2.13 -14.32 -3.17
C ASP A 71 -1.38 -15.66 -3.20
N PRO A 72 -1.05 -16.25 -2.03
CA PRO A 72 -0.31 -17.50 -1.97
C PRO A 72 -1.15 -18.67 -2.48
N ILE A 73 -0.92 -19.03 -3.72
CA ILE A 73 -1.61 -20.09 -4.42
C ILE A 73 -0.72 -21.34 -4.45
N LEU A 74 -1.29 -22.47 -4.03
CA LEU A 74 -0.64 -23.77 -4.00
C LEU A 74 -1.49 -24.79 -4.74
N VAL A 75 -0.85 -25.62 -5.55
CA VAL A 75 -1.47 -26.82 -6.16
C VAL A 75 -0.51 -27.99 -6.02
N TRP A 76 -0.94 -29.06 -5.37
CA TRP A 76 -0.14 -30.29 -5.32
C TRP A 76 -0.54 -31.21 -6.47
N MET A 77 0.41 -31.46 -7.37
CA MET A 77 0.22 -32.26 -8.57
C MET A 77 0.26 -33.75 -8.26
N ALA A 78 -0.40 -34.56 -9.11
CA ALA A 78 -0.43 -36.00 -8.96
C ALA A 78 0.97 -36.68 -9.10
N ASP A 79 1.89 -35.99 -9.79
CA ASP A 79 3.30 -36.43 -9.95
C ASP A 79 4.21 -36.09 -8.76
N GLY A 80 3.64 -35.49 -7.68
CA GLY A 80 4.35 -35.13 -6.46
C GLY A 80 4.98 -33.73 -6.46
N ARG A 81 4.87 -32.97 -7.55
CA ARG A 81 5.31 -31.60 -7.57
C ARG A 81 4.29 -30.69 -6.88
N ILE A 82 4.77 -29.64 -6.22
CA ILE A 82 3.95 -28.53 -5.78
C ILE A 82 4.17 -27.38 -6.76
N LEU A 83 3.07 -26.89 -7.34
CA LEU A 83 3.04 -25.62 -8.04
C LEU A 83 2.74 -24.52 -7.01
N TYR A 84 3.46 -23.42 -7.09
CA TYR A 84 3.23 -22.27 -6.22
C TYR A 84 3.50 -20.96 -6.96
N VAL A 85 2.86 -19.89 -6.51
CA VAL A 85 3.12 -18.55 -7.02
C VAL A 85 4.24 -17.93 -6.19
N GLY A 86 5.29 -17.45 -6.87
CA GLY A 86 6.41 -16.75 -6.27
C GLY A 86 6.44 -15.31 -6.76
N ALA A 87 6.61 -14.35 -5.82
CA ALA A 87 6.83 -12.95 -6.16
C ALA A 87 8.19 -12.76 -6.83
N GLU A 88 8.26 -11.81 -7.76
CA GLU A 88 9.53 -11.49 -8.40
C GLU A 88 10.44 -10.70 -7.45
N GLN A 89 11.74 -10.75 -7.74
CA GLN A 89 12.71 -9.95 -7.00
C GLN A 89 12.71 -8.50 -7.53
N PRO A 90 13.17 -7.52 -6.73
CA PRO A 90 13.40 -6.18 -7.25
C PRO A 90 14.13 -6.23 -8.60
N PRO A 91 13.66 -5.49 -9.59
CA PRO A 91 12.73 -4.37 -9.56
C PRO A 91 11.25 -4.71 -9.81
N ASN A 92 10.91 -5.95 -10.01
CA ASN A 92 9.59 -6.38 -10.48
C ASN A 92 8.74 -7.00 -9.35
N GLU A 93 8.87 -6.51 -8.12
CA GLU A 93 8.20 -7.06 -6.93
C GLU A 93 6.67 -7.05 -7.01
N SER A 94 6.09 -6.23 -7.88
CA SER A 94 4.65 -6.23 -8.18
C SER A 94 4.21 -7.37 -9.09
N ASP A 95 5.17 -8.08 -9.71
CA ASP A 95 4.90 -9.22 -10.58
C ASP A 95 5.01 -10.53 -9.81
N SER A 96 4.27 -11.54 -10.26
CA SER A 96 4.43 -12.90 -9.74
C SER A 96 4.40 -13.94 -10.84
N ASN A 97 5.13 -15.02 -10.63
CA ASN A 97 5.21 -16.09 -11.60
C ASN A 97 4.97 -17.47 -10.97
N LEU A 98 4.59 -18.43 -11.81
CA LEU A 98 4.35 -19.80 -11.39
C LEU A 98 5.68 -20.56 -11.35
N TRP A 99 5.89 -21.24 -10.24
CA TRP A 99 7.05 -22.07 -9.96
C TRP A 99 6.62 -23.49 -9.63
N SER A 100 7.51 -24.46 -9.81
CA SER A 100 7.32 -25.82 -9.36
C SER A 100 8.47 -26.29 -8.50
N VAL A 101 8.18 -27.16 -7.53
CA VAL A 101 9.17 -27.83 -6.70
C VAL A 101 8.73 -29.28 -6.47
N LYS A 102 9.63 -30.21 -6.68
CA LYS A 102 9.41 -31.62 -6.35
C LYS A 102 9.90 -31.90 -4.95
N LEU A 103 9.14 -32.69 -4.19
CA LEU A 103 9.48 -33.04 -2.82
C LEU A 103 9.82 -34.51 -2.69
N ASN A 104 10.81 -34.80 -1.85
CA ASN A 104 11.04 -36.13 -1.35
C ASN A 104 9.93 -36.48 -0.33
N SER A 105 9.14 -37.48 -0.63
CA SER A 105 7.98 -37.89 0.16
C SER A 105 8.28 -38.30 1.61
N HIS A 106 9.52 -38.72 1.90
CA HIS A 106 9.95 -39.17 3.23
C HIS A 106 10.55 -38.06 4.07
N THR A 107 11.38 -37.19 3.45
CA THR A 107 12.08 -36.12 4.17
C THR A 107 11.35 -34.81 4.15
N LEU A 108 10.34 -34.62 3.30
CA LEU A 108 9.61 -33.40 3.00
C LEU A 108 10.50 -32.26 2.45
N ARG A 109 11.73 -32.57 2.06
CA ARG A 109 12.68 -31.61 1.51
C ARG A 109 12.59 -31.51 0.01
N PRO A 110 12.89 -30.38 -0.58
CA PRO A 110 12.98 -30.25 -2.04
C PRO A 110 13.98 -31.22 -2.67
N GLU A 111 13.60 -31.84 -3.78
CA GLU A 111 14.48 -32.57 -4.66
C GLU A 111 15.00 -31.64 -5.76
N GLY A 112 16.05 -30.89 -5.47
CA GLY A 112 16.60 -29.88 -6.37
C GLY A 112 16.14 -28.45 -6.06
N LYS A 113 16.44 -27.54 -6.99
CA LYS A 113 16.00 -26.14 -6.90
C LYS A 113 14.60 -26.00 -7.48
N PRO A 114 13.78 -25.06 -6.98
CA PRO A 114 12.54 -24.71 -7.64
C PRO A 114 12.76 -24.29 -9.11
N GLU A 115 11.85 -24.71 -9.98
CA GLU A 115 11.87 -24.39 -11.40
C GLU A 115 10.79 -23.36 -11.73
N ARG A 116 11.16 -22.31 -12.44
CA ARG A 116 10.23 -21.29 -12.93
C ARG A 116 9.47 -21.80 -14.15
N ILE A 117 8.14 -21.70 -14.12
CA ILE A 117 7.27 -22.18 -15.21
C ILE A 117 6.84 -21.02 -16.12
N THR A 118 6.54 -19.84 -15.56
CA THR A 118 6.15 -18.66 -16.32
C THR A 118 7.15 -17.53 -16.15
N ASN A 119 7.17 -16.61 -17.12
CA ASN A 119 8.07 -15.45 -17.13
C ASN A 119 7.35 -14.24 -17.73
N ASP A 120 6.24 -13.84 -17.13
CA ASP A 120 5.40 -12.74 -17.61
C ASP A 120 5.22 -11.69 -16.52
N SER A 121 4.88 -10.45 -16.92
CA SER A 121 4.51 -9.37 -16.00
C SER A 121 3.09 -9.55 -15.45
N GLY A 122 2.80 -8.86 -14.33
CA GLY A 122 1.54 -8.88 -13.62
C GLY A 122 1.46 -9.99 -12.57
N MET A 123 0.40 -9.95 -11.78
CA MET A 123 0.18 -10.82 -10.62
C MET A 123 -0.67 -12.05 -10.99
N ILE A 124 -0.29 -13.22 -10.55
CA ILE A 124 -1.12 -14.42 -10.66
C ILE A 124 -2.10 -14.45 -9.48
N SER A 125 -3.39 -14.40 -9.76
CA SER A 125 -4.47 -14.38 -8.75
C SER A 125 -5.29 -15.68 -8.67
N ALA A 126 -5.12 -16.61 -9.62
CA ALA A 126 -5.66 -17.96 -9.52
C ALA A 126 -4.90 -18.92 -10.42
N VAL A 127 -4.83 -20.18 -9.99
CA VAL A 127 -4.28 -21.30 -10.77
C VAL A 127 -5.24 -22.48 -10.67
N SER A 128 -5.52 -23.10 -11.79
CA SER A 128 -6.32 -24.33 -11.85
C SER A 128 -5.63 -25.36 -12.76
N VAL A 129 -5.61 -26.60 -12.34
CA VAL A 129 -4.95 -27.68 -13.06
C VAL A 129 -5.99 -28.71 -13.48
N SER A 130 -5.91 -29.18 -14.73
CA SER A 130 -6.77 -30.27 -15.21
C SER A 130 -6.49 -31.58 -14.45
N THR A 131 -7.50 -32.44 -14.38
CA THR A 131 -7.39 -33.71 -13.64
C THR A 131 -6.29 -34.65 -14.14
N ASP A 132 -5.93 -34.53 -15.42
CA ASP A 132 -4.82 -35.28 -16.03
C ASP A 132 -3.44 -34.63 -15.81
N GLY A 133 -3.40 -33.43 -15.19
CA GLY A 133 -2.19 -32.69 -14.90
C GLY A 133 -1.52 -32.04 -16.11
N LYS A 134 -2.14 -32.09 -17.30
CA LYS A 134 -1.51 -31.65 -18.57
C LYS A 134 -1.81 -30.21 -18.92
N ARG A 135 -2.83 -29.60 -18.30
CA ARG A 135 -3.23 -28.23 -18.56
C ARG A 135 -3.26 -27.42 -17.29
N ILE A 136 -2.73 -26.23 -17.36
CA ILE A 136 -2.73 -25.28 -16.25
C ILE A 136 -3.38 -23.99 -16.76
N ALA A 137 -4.51 -23.61 -16.16
CA ALA A 137 -5.12 -22.32 -16.40
C ALA A 137 -4.63 -21.32 -15.33
N ILE A 138 -4.20 -20.17 -15.76
CA ILE A 138 -3.67 -19.10 -14.91
C ILE A 138 -4.50 -17.84 -15.11
N LEU A 139 -5.08 -17.32 -14.03
CA LEU A 139 -5.68 -15.98 -14.04
C LEU A 139 -4.59 -14.99 -13.63
N ARG A 140 -4.23 -14.10 -14.57
CA ARG A 140 -3.24 -13.06 -14.37
C ARG A 140 -3.92 -11.69 -14.34
N ARG A 141 -3.57 -10.89 -13.35
CA ARG A 141 -4.05 -9.51 -13.19
C ARG A 141 -2.90 -8.55 -13.46
N MET A 142 -3.20 -7.51 -14.18
CA MET A 142 -2.30 -6.38 -14.39
C MET A 142 -2.96 -5.15 -13.77
N VAL A 143 -2.25 -4.45 -12.92
CA VAL A 143 -2.70 -3.18 -12.35
C VAL A 143 -1.68 -2.13 -12.77
N GLN A 144 -2.15 -1.10 -13.45
CA GLN A 144 -1.30 -0.03 -13.97
C GLN A 144 -1.64 1.28 -13.27
N PRO A 145 -0.93 1.63 -12.18
CA PRO A 145 -1.06 2.91 -11.51
C PRO A 145 -0.46 4.04 -12.32
N ASN A 146 -1.20 5.12 -12.49
CA ASN A 146 -0.74 6.30 -13.23
C ASN A 146 -1.16 7.59 -12.54
N VAL A 147 -0.48 8.66 -12.89
CA VAL A 147 -0.81 10.02 -12.49
C VAL A 147 -1.74 10.65 -13.51
N TYR A 148 -2.87 11.14 -13.04
CA TYR A 148 -3.81 11.94 -13.80
C TYR A 148 -3.87 13.35 -13.27
N VAL A 149 -4.23 14.31 -14.11
CA VAL A 149 -4.45 15.71 -13.75
C VAL A 149 -5.85 16.11 -14.15
N THR A 150 -6.56 16.78 -13.24
CA THR A 150 -7.88 17.36 -13.50
C THR A 150 -7.93 18.80 -13.00
N ASP A 151 -8.69 19.66 -13.70
CA ASP A 151 -8.91 21.03 -13.29
C ASP A 151 -10.08 21.10 -12.31
N ILE A 152 -9.94 21.96 -11.30
CA ILE A 152 -11.01 22.29 -10.33
C ILE A 152 -11.81 23.43 -10.92
N GLU A 153 -13.06 23.16 -11.26
CA GLU A 153 -13.98 24.13 -11.89
C GLU A 153 -15.04 24.62 -10.90
N ASN A 154 -15.74 25.69 -11.28
CA ASN A 154 -16.90 26.20 -10.57
C ASN A 154 -16.68 26.39 -9.05
N ARG A 155 -15.52 26.92 -8.65
CA ARG A 155 -15.15 27.15 -7.23
C ARG A 155 -15.14 25.85 -6.40
N GLY A 156 -14.67 24.76 -6.98
CA GLY A 156 -14.51 23.48 -6.26
C GLY A 156 -15.74 22.58 -6.26
N THR A 157 -16.77 22.87 -7.09
CA THR A 157 -17.98 22.04 -7.17
C THR A 157 -17.99 21.07 -8.34
N ARG A 158 -16.99 21.14 -9.24
CA ARG A 158 -16.85 20.29 -10.40
C ARG A 158 -15.38 20.03 -10.73
N LEU A 159 -15.10 18.87 -11.30
CA LEU A 159 -13.81 18.55 -11.91
C LEU A 159 -13.96 18.41 -13.42
N SER A 160 -12.94 18.80 -14.17
CA SER A 160 -12.82 18.43 -15.57
C SER A 160 -12.57 16.91 -15.70
N THR A 161 -12.69 16.36 -16.90
CA THR A 161 -12.28 14.96 -17.14
C THR A 161 -10.79 14.80 -16.86
N PRO A 162 -10.38 13.84 -15.98
CA PRO A 162 -8.99 13.60 -15.67
C PRO A 162 -8.20 13.26 -16.93
N ARG A 163 -7.06 13.93 -17.13
CA ARG A 163 -6.11 13.70 -18.21
C ARG A 163 -4.93 12.90 -17.69
N LEU A 164 -4.58 11.83 -18.40
CA LEU A 164 -3.39 11.03 -18.11
C LEU A 164 -2.14 11.90 -18.27
N LEU A 165 -1.29 11.91 -17.24
CA LEU A 165 0.00 12.61 -17.26
C LEU A 165 1.15 11.63 -17.53
N THR A 166 1.21 10.50 -16.80
CA THR A 166 2.21 9.47 -17.01
C THR A 166 1.59 8.36 -17.87
N ALA A 167 2.10 8.18 -19.10
CA ALA A 167 1.52 7.28 -20.09
C ALA A 167 2.52 6.18 -20.45
N ASP A 168 2.97 5.45 -19.45
CA ASP A 168 3.95 4.38 -19.59
C ASP A 168 3.51 3.11 -18.82
N GLU A 169 4.36 2.09 -18.80
CA GLU A 169 4.09 0.78 -18.20
C GLU A 169 4.50 0.68 -16.72
N TRP A 170 5.01 1.77 -16.15
CA TRP A 170 5.55 1.80 -14.78
C TRP A 170 4.50 2.23 -13.77
N SER A 171 4.73 1.88 -12.52
CA SER A 171 3.83 2.25 -11.43
C SER A 171 4.17 3.64 -10.91
N ASP A 172 3.27 4.61 -11.11
CA ASP A 172 3.47 6.01 -10.75
C ASP A 172 2.52 6.47 -9.64
N TYR A 173 3.09 6.99 -8.56
CA TYR A 173 2.37 7.38 -7.36
C TYR A 173 2.60 8.86 -7.01
N PRO A 174 1.66 9.77 -7.34
CA PRO A 174 1.80 11.20 -7.05
C PRO A 174 1.70 11.47 -5.54
N THR A 175 2.54 12.38 -5.03
CA THR A 175 2.53 12.72 -3.61
C THR A 175 2.63 14.21 -3.32
N ALA A 176 3.09 15.02 -4.26
CA ALA A 176 3.15 16.47 -4.10
C ALA A 176 3.14 17.20 -5.45
N TRP A 177 2.85 18.49 -5.41
CA TRP A 177 3.08 19.42 -6.50
C TRP A 177 4.30 20.28 -6.18
N THR A 178 4.94 20.85 -7.20
CA THR A 178 5.87 21.98 -7.01
C THR A 178 5.13 23.22 -6.53
N ALA A 179 5.80 24.10 -5.80
CA ALA A 179 5.17 25.29 -5.20
C ALA A 179 4.51 26.23 -6.22
N ASP A 180 5.00 26.22 -7.47
CA ASP A 180 4.44 26.99 -8.58
C ASP A 180 3.27 26.30 -9.30
N SER A 181 2.84 25.12 -8.83
CA SER A 181 1.75 24.32 -9.40
C SER A 181 1.97 23.87 -10.85
N LYS A 182 3.22 23.82 -11.32
CA LYS A 182 3.53 23.47 -12.72
C LYS A 182 4.02 22.04 -12.91
N ALA A 183 4.48 21.38 -11.87
CA ALA A 183 4.97 20.01 -11.95
C ALA A 183 4.48 19.17 -10.76
N ILE A 184 4.41 17.86 -10.98
CA ILE A 184 4.07 16.87 -9.97
C ILE A 184 5.31 16.10 -9.58
N LEU A 185 5.45 15.86 -8.27
CA LEU A 185 6.41 14.96 -7.68
C LEU A 185 5.73 13.62 -7.42
N PHE A 186 6.33 12.56 -7.88
CA PHE A 186 5.83 11.20 -7.71
C PHE A 186 6.99 10.24 -7.54
N PHE A 187 6.72 9.07 -6.99
CA PHE A 187 7.69 7.99 -6.98
C PHE A 187 7.25 6.90 -7.97
N SER A 188 8.23 6.26 -8.61
CA SER A 188 8.04 5.31 -9.70
C SER A 188 9.11 4.23 -9.68
N ASP A 189 8.73 3.03 -10.11
CA ASP A 189 9.61 1.86 -10.24
C ASP A 189 10.31 1.75 -11.59
N ARG A 190 10.25 2.78 -12.45
CA ARG A 190 10.78 2.78 -13.83
C ARG A 190 12.27 2.53 -13.97
N ASP A 191 13.06 2.75 -12.93
CA ASP A 191 14.50 2.47 -12.90
C ASP A 191 14.82 1.17 -12.18
N GLY A 192 13.80 0.36 -11.91
CA GLY A 192 13.97 -0.93 -11.30
C GLY A 192 13.81 -0.96 -9.79
N VAL A 193 13.92 0.16 -9.11
CA VAL A 193 13.54 0.40 -7.73
C VAL A 193 12.76 1.72 -7.67
N PHE A 194 12.01 1.93 -6.60
CA PHE A 194 11.28 3.17 -6.48
C PHE A 194 12.22 4.37 -6.31
N HIS A 195 12.14 5.28 -7.27
CA HIS A 195 12.84 6.56 -7.27
C HIS A 195 11.87 7.73 -7.35
N ILE A 196 12.36 8.94 -7.08
CA ILE A 196 11.54 10.15 -7.13
C ILE A 196 11.75 10.87 -8.45
N PHE A 197 10.63 11.14 -9.11
CA PHE A 197 10.56 11.86 -10.36
C PHE A 197 9.76 13.15 -10.21
N LYS A 198 10.05 14.08 -11.12
CA LYS A 198 9.33 15.32 -11.31
C LYS A 198 8.87 15.42 -12.75
N GLN A 199 7.60 15.72 -12.99
CA GLN A 199 7.10 15.93 -14.35
C GLN A 199 6.24 17.18 -14.43
N ALA A 200 6.61 18.09 -15.33
CA ALA A 200 5.79 19.24 -15.65
C ALA A 200 4.48 18.79 -16.33
N ILE A 201 3.37 19.44 -16.01
CA ILE A 201 2.05 19.02 -16.50
C ILE A 201 1.85 19.24 -18.01
N ASP A 202 2.72 19.96 -18.64
CA ASP A 202 2.78 20.23 -20.10
C ASP A 202 3.87 19.42 -20.81
N GLN A 203 4.61 18.57 -20.09
CA GLN A 203 5.66 17.69 -20.62
C GLN A 203 5.21 16.24 -20.62
N THR A 204 5.78 15.45 -21.53
CA THR A 204 5.45 14.02 -21.68
C THR A 204 6.46 13.10 -20.98
N GLN A 205 7.62 13.63 -20.58
CA GLN A 205 8.68 12.84 -19.97
C GLN A 205 8.99 13.36 -18.56
N PRO A 206 9.09 12.47 -17.58
CA PRO A 206 9.53 12.83 -16.24
C PRO A 206 11.06 13.00 -16.16
N GLU A 207 11.49 13.82 -15.22
CA GLU A 207 12.89 14.00 -14.85
C GLU A 207 13.17 13.23 -13.55
N LEU A 208 14.26 12.45 -13.52
CA LEU A 208 14.74 11.84 -12.29
C LEU A 208 15.23 12.92 -11.33
N LEU A 209 14.64 12.98 -10.13
CA LEU A 209 15.06 13.93 -9.10
C LEU A 209 15.93 13.26 -8.02
N VAL A 210 15.55 12.07 -7.58
CA VAL A 210 16.31 11.26 -6.61
C VAL A 210 16.35 9.83 -7.10
N GLY A 211 17.56 9.31 -7.32
CA GLY A 211 17.85 7.95 -7.71
C GLY A 211 18.92 7.34 -6.81
N GLY A 212 19.38 6.14 -7.15
CA GLY A 212 20.43 5.42 -6.42
C GLY A 212 20.18 3.92 -6.37
N SER A 213 20.83 3.23 -5.43
CA SER A 213 20.65 1.79 -5.24
C SER A 213 19.57 1.44 -4.21
N GLU A 214 19.07 2.43 -3.48
CA GLU A 214 18.07 2.25 -2.42
C GLU A 214 16.72 2.80 -2.88
N ALA A 215 15.63 2.13 -2.51
CA ALA A 215 14.30 2.62 -2.76
C ALA A 215 14.01 3.89 -1.94
N VAL A 216 13.40 4.87 -2.58
CA VAL A 216 12.98 6.13 -1.96
C VAL A 216 11.54 6.45 -2.35
N GLY A 217 10.83 7.14 -1.46
CA GLY A 217 9.41 7.41 -1.69
C GLY A 217 8.86 8.60 -0.92
N LEU A 218 7.56 8.82 -1.10
CA LEU A 218 6.76 9.83 -0.42
C LEU A 218 7.31 11.26 -0.50
N PRO A 219 7.70 11.77 -1.70
CA PRO A 219 8.18 13.13 -1.80
C PRO A 219 7.14 14.15 -1.32
N ARG A 220 7.58 15.11 -0.48
CA ARG A 220 6.79 16.24 0.01
C ARG A 220 7.63 17.50 -0.07
N LEU A 221 7.00 18.68 -0.09
CA LEU A 221 7.73 19.94 -0.09
C LEU A 221 8.02 20.46 1.33
N SER A 222 9.14 21.17 1.47
CA SER A 222 9.38 22.07 2.59
C SER A 222 8.37 23.23 2.57
N PRO A 223 8.15 23.97 3.69
CA PRO A 223 7.17 25.04 3.75
C PRO A 223 7.35 26.13 2.70
N ASP A 224 8.57 26.44 2.32
CA ASP A 224 8.92 27.44 1.31
C ASP A 224 8.95 26.87 -0.12
N GLY A 225 8.74 25.55 -0.27
CA GLY A 225 8.75 24.86 -1.55
C GLY A 225 10.13 24.69 -2.19
N SER A 226 11.21 25.05 -1.49
CA SER A 226 12.58 25.00 -2.06
C SER A 226 13.22 23.62 -1.99
N LEU A 227 12.76 22.78 -1.05
CA LEU A 227 13.28 21.43 -0.82
C LEU A 227 12.20 20.38 -1.04
N VAL A 228 12.59 19.26 -1.59
CA VAL A 228 11.83 18.00 -1.56
C VAL A 228 12.34 17.18 -0.39
N LEU A 229 11.44 16.85 0.52
CA LEU A 229 11.62 15.94 1.63
C LEU A 229 11.16 14.56 1.19
N TYR A 230 11.86 13.51 1.56
CA TYR A 230 11.49 12.17 1.15
C TYR A 230 11.99 11.11 2.12
N GLU A 231 11.34 9.98 2.12
CA GLU A 231 11.75 8.82 2.91
C GLU A 231 12.76 7.98 2.14
N ASN A 232 13.80 7.56 2.86
CA ASN A 232 14.71 6.52 2.44
C ASN A 232 14.71 5.43 3.51
N SER A 233 14.13 4.32 3.22
CA SER A 233 14.02 3.18 4.12
C SER A 233 15.02 2.05 3.83
N GLY A 234 15.98 2.30 2.94
CA GLY A 234 16.96 1.30 2.52
C GLY A 234 16.36 0.30 1.52
N HIS A 235 16.91 -0.90 1.47
CA HIS A 235 16.44 -1.94 0.54
C HIS A 235 15.02 -2.47 0.86
N ASP A 236 14.41 -2.05 1.95
CA ASP A 236 13.36 -2.82 2.59
C ASP A 236 12.03 -2.12 2.75
N SER A 237 11.67 -0.98 2.14
CA SER A 237 10.32 -0.55 2.49
C SER A 237 9.70 0.63 1.77
N LEU A 238 8.49 0.39 1.33
CA LEU A 238 7.36 1.30 1.45
C LEU A 238 6.45 0.75 2.55
N HIS A 239 6.15 1.56 3.57
CA HIS A 239 5.47 1.07 4.77
C HIS A 239 4.04 0.63 4.54
N ILE A 240 3.80 -0.67 4.68
CA ILE A 240 2.49 -1.21 5.03
C ILE A 240 2.60 -1.74 6.46
N ARG A 241 1.79 -1.19 7.35
CA ARG A 241 1.78 -1.50 8.80
C ARG A 241 1.28 -2.91 9.11
N PRO A 242 1.78 -3.52 10.23
CA PRO A 242 1.31 -4.84 10.68
C PRO A 242 -0.15 -4.92 11.10
N PRO A 243 -0.76 -6.10 10.96
CA PRO A 243 -2.00 -6.45 11.65
C PRO A 243 -1.78 -6.50 13.17
N GLN A 244 -2.81 -6.16 13.91
CA GLN A 244 -2.79 -5.91 15.35
C GLN A 244 -2.58 -7.12 16.26
N ASP A 245 -2.69 -8.33 15.71
CA ASP A 245 -2.65 -9.55 16.51
C ASP A 245 -1.27 -10.20 16.58
N SER A 246 -0.24 -9.57 15.97
CA SER A 246 1.11 -10.09 16.07
C SER A 246 1.81 -9.57 17.32
N GLN A 247 2.01 -10.44 18.32
CA GLN A 247 2.90 -10.18 19.47
C GLN A 247 4.38 -10.36 19.09
N ALA A 248 4.73 -10.35 17.81
CA ALA A 248 6.11 -10.44 17.37
C ALA A 248 6.85 -9.16 17.83
N GLU A 249 7.90 -9.32 18.60
CA GLU A 249 8.88 -8.25 18.85
C GLU A 249 9.57 -7.91 17.52
N ILE A 250 9.07 -6.88 16.90
CA ILE A 250 9.53 -6.42 15.60
C ILE A 250 10.69 -5.47 15.84
N ALA A 251 11.89 -5.85 15.43
CA ALA A 251 13.02 -4.92 15.42
C ALA A 251 12.70 -3.80 14.42
N PRO A 252 12.55 -2.56 14.88
CA PRO A 252 12.19 -1.46 14.00
C PRO A 252 13.34 -1.18 13.02
N SER A 253 13.03 -1.17 11.71
CA SER A 253 13.99 -0.72 10.71
C SER A 253 14.30 0.77 10.91
N ARG A 254 15.55 1.15 10.74
CA ARG A 254 15.94 2.56 10.72
C ARG A 254 15.49 3.19 9.42
N GLN A 255 14.74 4.25 9.53
CA GLN A 255 14.26 5.05 8.42
C GLN A 255 14.95 6.41 8.45
N ARG A 256 15.20 6.92 7.27
CA ARG A 256 15.83 8.24 7.09
C ARG A 256 14.86 9.17 6.38
N LEU A 257 14.59 10.31 6.99
CA LEU A 257 13.98 11.43 6.31
C LEU A 257 15.11 12.25 5.69
N MET A 258 15.07 12.35 4.38
CA MET A 258 16.07 13.01 3.55
C MET A 258 15.51 14.28 2.93
N ARG A 259 16.38 15.14 2.41
CA ARG A 259 16.02 16.33 1.62
C ARG A 259 16.92 16.49 0.41
N VAL A 260 16.39 17.12 -0.61
CA VAL A 260 17.11 17.53 -1.83
C VAL A 260 16.49 18.85 -2.33
N PRO A 261 17.26 19.78 -2.95
CA PRO A 261 16.67 20.94 -3.63
C PRO A 261 15.67 20.49 -4.71
N VAL A 262 14.56 21.23 -4.88
CA VAL A 262 13.56 20.93 -5.92
C VAL A 262 14.13 21.01 -7.35
N ALA A 263 15.25 21.71 -7.52
CA ALA A 263 16.03 21.78 -8.76
C ALA A 263 17.02 20.63 -8.94
N GLY A 264 17.05 19.66 -8.01
CA GLY A 264 18.05 18.60 -7.96
C GLY A 264 19.31 18.99 -7.19
N GLY A 265 20.15 18.00 -6.87
CA GLY A 265 21.39 18.18 -6.14
C GLY A 265 21.67 17.00 -5.20
N PRO A 266 22.73 17.07 -4.38
CA PRO A 266 23.08 15.98 -3.48
C PRO A 266 22.06 15.86 -2.34
N PRO A 267 21.62 14.62 -2.05
CA PRO A 267 20.76 14.33 -0.89
C PRO A 267 21.44 14.67 0.43
N GLN A 268 20.66 15.13 1.39
CA GLN A 268 21.09 15.41 2.75
C GLN A 268 20.13 14.82 3.77
N LEU A 269 20.68 14.30 4.86
CA LEU A 269 19.90 13.77 5.97
C LEU A 269 19.21 14.90 6.74
N VAL A 270 17.92 14.72 7.07
CA VAL A 270 17.16 15.59 7.96
C VAL A 270 17.12 14.97 9.36
N LEU A 271 16.66 13.72 9.45
CA LEU A 271 16.61 12.96 10.71
C LEU A 271 16.56 11.46 10.43
N GLU A 272 16.94 10.68 11.44
CA GLU A 272 16.74 9.23 11.47
C GLU A 272 15.78 8.89 12.60
N GLY A 273 14.95 7.88 12.39
CA GLY A 273 14.00 7.37 13.36
C GLY A 273 13.68 5.91 13.13
N THR A 274 12.91 5.36 14.03
CA THR A 274 12.36 4.01 13.93
C THR A 274 10.84 4.12 13.89
N GLY A 275 10.19 3.55 12.87
CA GLY A 275 8.72 3.63 12.77
C GLY A 275 8.20 4.98 12.29
N ILE A 276 8.99 5.77 11.55
CA ILE A 276 8.49 6.97 10.87
C ILE A 276 7.35 6.55 9.94
N SER A 277 6.15 7.05 10.15
CA SER A 277 4.97 6.59 9.41
C SER A 277 4.46 7.58 8.37
N ASN A 278 4.66 8.86 8.58
CA ASN A 278 4.30 9.93 7.67
C ASN A 278 4.99 11.23 8.09
N PHE A 279 5.13 12.16 7.15
CA PHE A 279 5.62 13.51 7.41
C PHE A 279 4.98 14.50 6.46
N GLN A 280 4.69 15.70 6.93
CA GLN A 280 4.12 16.78 6.15
C GLN A 280 4.59 18.13 6.67
N CYS A 281 4.64 19.11 5.79
CA CYS A 281 4.88 20.52 6.12
C CYS A 281 3.68 21.35 5.74
N ALA A 282 3.39 22.35 6.55
CA ALA A 282 2.47 23.44 6.20
C ALA A 282 3.10 24.31 5.11
N THR A 283 2.29 25.12 4.44
CA THR A 283 2.77 26.05 3.40
C THR A 283 3.14 27.41 4.01
N SER A 284 4.10 28.09 3.38
CA SER A 284 4.47 29.47 3.77
C SER A 284 3.22 30.39 3.85
N PRO A 285 3.09 31.26 4.86
CA PRO A 285 4.14 31.71 5.81
C PRO A 285 4.38 30.78 7.02
N SER A 286 3.60 29.73 7.21
CA SER A 286 3.88 28.74 8.25
C SER A 286 5.22 28.03 7.99
N LYS A 287 5.93 27.71 9.07
CA LYS A 287 7.18 26.94 9.01
C LYS A 287 7.04 25.57 9.65
N LEU A 288 5.83 25.20 10.03
CA LEU A 288 5.58 23.96 10.74
C LEU A 288 5.74 22.76 9.81
N CYS A 289 6.61 21.85 10.20
CA CYS A 289 6.66 20.49 9.67
C CYS A 289 6.40 19.52 10.83
N VAL A 290 5.65 18.48 10.55
CA VAL A 290 5.30 17.42 11.50
C VAL A 290 5.65 16.08 10.88
N PHE A 291 6.19 15.18 11.68
CA PHE A 291 6.30 13.77 11.34
C PHE A 291 5.71 12.92 12.47
N SER A 292 5.31 11.71 12.15
CA SER A 292 4.83 10.76 13.14
C SER A 292 5.73 9.54 13.23
N GLU A 293 5.93 9.07 14.46
CA GLU A 293 6.61 7.81 14.79
C GLU A 293 5.60 6.86 15.42
N PHE A 294 5.60 5.65 14.95
CA PHE A 294 4.78 4.59 15.50
C PHE A 294 5.48 3.90 16.68
N ALA A 295 4.75 3.79 17.78
CA ALA A 295 5.09 2.95 18.91
C ALA A 295 3.95 1.94 19.18
N PRO A 296 4.18 0.80 19.84
CA PRO A 296 3.13 -0.17 20.12
C PRO A 296 1.91 0.45 20.82
N GLY A 297 0.77 0.52 20.08
CA GLY A 297 -0.51 1.08 20.56
C GLY A 297 -0.64 2.59 20.47
N GLU A 298 0.40 3.34 20.09
CA GLU A 298 0.39 4.79 20.04
C GLU A 298 1.11 5.31 18.79
N GLU A 299 0.68 6.46 18.28
CA GLU A 299 1.40 7.24 17.28
C GLU A 299 1.78 8.58 17.89
N HIS A 300 3.07 8.89 17.83
CA HIS A 300 3.65 10.10 18.38
C HIS A 300 3.90 11.10 17.27
N PHE A 301 3.54 12.35 17.50
CA PHE A 301 3.71 13.43 16.53
C PHE A 301 4.77 14.41 17.04
N TYR A 302 5.75 14.67 16.18
CA TYR A 302 6.86 15.57 16.47
C TYR A 302 6.94 16.67 15.44
N THR A 303 7.33 17.85 15.86
CA THR A 303 7.80 18.88 14.93
C THR A 303 9.16 18.47 14.37
N PHE A 304 9.49 18.98 13.21
CA PHE A 304 10.86 18.98 12.69
C PHE A 304 11.17 20.20 11.85
N ASP A 305 12.43 20.53 11.76
CA ASP A 305 12.94 21.57 10.85
C ASP A 305 13.70 20.86 9.72
N PRO A 306 13.34 21.08 8.45
CA PRO A 306 14.02 20.46 7.32
C PRO A 306 15.55 20.66 7.29
N LEU A 307 16.07 21.68 8.00
CA LEU A 307 17.49 21.99 8.05
C LEU A 307 18.18 21.55 9.33
N LYS A 308 17.42 21.37 10.44
CA LYS A 308 17.95 21.12 11.78
C LYS A 308 17.59 19.75 12.36
N GLY A 309 16.59 19.06 11.78
CA GLY A 309 16.15 17.74 12.23
C GLY A 309 14.98 17.77 13.21
N LYS A 310 14.90 16.73 14.05
CA LYS A 310 13.79 16.46 14.98
C LYS A 310 13.64 17.57 16.03
N GLY A 311 12.40 18.02 16.20
CA GLY A 311 11.99 18.99 17.21
C GLY A 311 11.25 18.34 18.39
N SER A 312 10.30 19.05 18.97
CA SER A 312 9.52 18.63 20.14
C SER A 312 8.30 17.79 19.76
N GLU A 313 7.87 16.94 20.66
CA GLU A 313 6.59 16.25 20.58
C GLU A 313 5.45 17.24 20.76
N ILE A 314 4.43 17.17 19.92
CA ILE A 314 3.28 18.09 19.92
C ILE A 314 1.97 17.38 20.25
N SER A 315 1.83 16.09 20.00
CA SER A 315 0.61 15.34 20.29
C SER A 315 0.89 13.85 20.34
N ARG A 316 0.03 13.13 21.08
CA ARG A 316 -0.09 11.68 21.02
C ARG A 316 -1.51 11.33 20.67
N ALA A 317 -1.70 10.61 19.59
CA ALA A 317 -3.00 10.01 19.32
C ALA A 317 -2.99 8.59 19.88
N LEU A 318 -3.87 8.30 20.83
CA LEU A 318 -4.18 6.93 21.22
C LEU A 318 -4.79 6.22 20.02
N ILE A 319 -4.01 5.36 19.40
CA ILE A 319 -4.47 4.51 18.32
C ILE A 319 -5.01 3.25 18.98
N ARG A 320 -6.33 3.08 18.94
CA ARG A 320 -6.90 1.77 19.31
C ARG A 320 -6.44 0.75 18.30
N ALA A 321 -6.23 -0.46 18.77
CA ALA A 321 -5.85 -1.58 17.93
C ALA A 321 -6.71 -1.72 16.67
N SER A 322 -8.02 -1.41 16.70
CA SER A 322 -8.94 -1.40 15.57
C SER A 322 -8.70 -0.29 14.53
N ASP A 323 -7.96 0.76 14.87
CA ASP A 323 -7.81 1.95 14.02
C ASP A 323 -6.52 1.92 13.17
N PHE A 324 -5.77 0.83 13.23
CA PHE A 324 -4.37 0.72 12.87
C PHE A 324 -4.02 0.73 11.36
N TYR A 325 -4.93 0.30 10.48
CA TYR A 325 -4.60 0.02 9.08
C TYR A 325 -4.68 1.20 8.13
N SER A 326 -5.28 2.30 8.54
CA SER A 326 -5.52 3.44 7.67
C SER A 326 -5.48 4.76 8.43
N PHE A 327 -4.49 4.87 9.34
CA PHE A 327 -4.30 6.13 10.02
C PHE A 327 -3.65 7.12 9.06
N ASN A 328 -4.48 7.71 8.20
CA ASN A 328 -4.09 8.82 7.37
C ASN A 328 -4.32 10.11 8.16
N TRP A 329 -3.29 10.88 8.33
CA TRP A 329 -3.40 12.21 8.86
C TRP A 329 -2.87 13.23 7.85
N SER A 330 -3.41 14.43 7.88
CA SER A 330 -3.01 15.52 7.02
C SER A 330 -2.93 16.82 7.81
N LEU A 331 -1.83 17.56 7.62
CA LEU A 331 -1.58 18.87 8.23
C LEU A 331 -2.24 19.96 7.37
N SER A 332 -2.97 20.88 8.02
CA SER A 332 -3.57 22.01 7.29
C SER A 332 -2.50 22.90 6.65
N PRO A 333 -2.81 23.54 5.49
CA PRO A 333 -1.85 24.42 4.82
C PRO A 333 -1.31 25.55 5.70
N ASP A 334 -2.10 26.06 6.63
CA ASP A 334 -1.70 27.09 7.58
C ASP A 334 -1.00 26.55 8.85
N GLY A 335 -0.93 25.23 9.01
CA GLY A 335 -0.29 24.54 10.14
C GLY A 335 -1.08 24.62 11.45
N LYS A 336 -2.36 24.97 11.44
CA LYS A 336 -3.14 25.10 12.68
C LYS A 336 -3.90 23.85 13.06
N PHE A 337 -4.16 22.95 12.12
CA PHE A 337 -4.99 21.77 12.34
C PHE A 337 -4.31 20.51 11.81
N MET A 338 -4.54 19.40 12.50
CA MET A 338 -4.31 18.05 11.98
C MET A 338 -5.67 17.38 11.77
N ALA A 339 -5.85 16.79 10.60
CA ALA A 339 -7.01 16.02 10.25
C ALA A 339 -6.64 14.52 10.20
N PHE A 340 -7.50 13.68 10.75
CA PHE A 340 -7.30 12.24 10.81
C PHE A 340 -8.50 11.51 10.21
N SER A 341 -8.27 10.55 9.33
CA SER A 341 -9.33 9.68 8.83
C SER A 341 -9.50 8.46 9.72
N LYS A 342 -10.75 8.14 10.06
CA LYS A 342 -11.09 6.90 10.76
C LYS A 342 -11.10 5.73 9.79
N LYS A 343 -10.52 4.61 10.20
CA LYS A 343 -10.36 3.40 9.40
C LYS A 343 -11.68 2.83 8.89
N PHE A 344 -11.61 2.23 7.70
CA PHE A 344 -12.62 1.32 7.19
C PHE A 344 -12.83 0.11 8.13
N GLY A 345 -14.08 -0.22 8.45
CA GLY A 345 -14.43 -1.38 9.30
C GLY A 345 -14.29 -1.15 10.81
N SER A 346 -13.83 0.03 11.29
CA SER A 346 -13.92 0.37 12.71
C SER A 346 -15.38 0.61 13.12
N GLU A 347 -15.71 0.37 14.39
CA GLU A 347 -17.07 0.60 14.89
C GLU A 347 -17.50 2.06 14.72
N GLY A 348 -18.73 2.26 14.25
CA GLY A 348 -19.38 3.56 14.07
C GLY A 348 -19.25 4.14 12.64
N GLU A 349 -19.80 5.33 12.46
CA GLU A 349 -19.78 6.05 11.18
C GLU A 349 -18.37 6.57 10.84
N PRO A 350 -17.95 6.53 9.55
CA PRO A 350 -16.75 7.18 9.12
C PRO A 350 -16.79 8.67 9.43
N ALA A 351 -15.68 9.20 9.88
CA ALA A 351 -15.58 10.62 10.22
C ALA A 351 -14.14 11.10 10.02
N ILE A 352 -13.99 12.39 9.75
CA ILE A 352 -12.73 13.11 9.85
C ILE A 352 -12.64 13.70 11.25
N ARG A 353 -11.61 13.32 12.03
CA ARG A 353 -11.29 13.97 13.31
C ARG A 353 -10.36 15.12 13.03
N LEU A 354 -10.76 16.31 13.45
CA LEU A 354 -9.99 17.53 13.33
C LEU A 354 -9.45 17.96 14.69
N LEU A 355 -8.14 18.03 14.83
CA LEU A 355 -7.44 18.47 16.03
C LEU A 355 -6.84 19.86 15.80
N SER A 356 -7.17 20.81 16.65
CA SER A 356 -6.52 22.13 16.68
C SER A 356 -5.17 22.02 17.41
N LEU A 357 -4.11 22.47 16.75
CA LEU A 357 -2.76 22.52 17.35
C LEU A 357 -2.54 23.72 18.26
N PHE A 358 -3.48 24.66 18.28
CA PHE A 358 -3.40 25.85 19.08
C PHE A 358 -3.95 25.66 20.51
N ASP A 359 -5.14 25.04 20.61
CA ASP A 359 -5.86 24.89 21.88
C ASP A 359 -6.20 23.42 22.21
N SER A 360 -5.73 22.49 21.41
CA SER A 360 -5.97 21.05 21.55
C SER A 360 -7.45 20.65 21.50
N THR A 361 -8.32 21.49 20.98
CA THR A 361 -9.73 21.17 20.79
C THR A 361 -9.90 20.18 19.63
N GLU A 362 -10.87 19.28 19.78
CA GLU A 362 -11.20 18.28 18.78
C GLU A 362 -12.62 18.44 18.24
N ARG A 363 -12.79 18.16 16.96
CA ARG A 363 -14.09 18.12 16.30
C ARG A 363 -14.17 16.96 15.35
N LEU A 364 -15.35 16.31 15.29
CA LEU A 364 -15.65 15.26 14.31
C LEU A 364 -16.48 15.85 13.17
N ILE A 365 -16.12 15.49 11.95
CA ILE A 365 -16.87 15.76 10.72
C ILE A 365 -17.37 14.41 10.22
N PRO A 366 -18.64 14.05 10.48
CA PRO A 366 -19.17 12.76 10.08
C PRO A 366 -19.38 12.68 8.57
N LEU A 367 -19.19 11.48 7.99
CA LEU A 367 -19.44 11.17 6.59
C LEU A 367 -20.55 10.12 6.46
N PRO A 368 -21.82 10.50 6.67
CA PRO A 368 -22.93 9.56 6.59
C PRO A 368 -23.08 9.02 5.16
N GLY A 369 -23.39 7.72 5.05
CA GLY A 369 -23.56 7.03 3.75
C GLY A 369 -22.25 6.48 3.14
N TRP A 370 -21.11 6.77 3.73
CA TRP A 370 -19.81 6.24 3.31
C TRP A 370 -19.37 5.11 4.26
N ALA A 371 -18.56 4.19 3.75
CA ALA A 371 -18.13 3.01 4.52
C ALA A 371 -16.72 3.17 5.09
N GLY A 372 -15.90 4.03 4.51
CA GLY A 372 -14.54 4.28 4.97
C GLY A 372 -13.85 5.34 4.12
N ILE A 373 -12.75 5.88 4.63
CA ILE A 373 -11.91 6.88 3.97
C ILE A 373 -10.56 6.22 3.69
N GLN A 374 -10.14 6.18 2.43
CA GLN A 374 -8.86 5.65 2.00
C GLN A 374 -7.76 6.71 2.05
N SER A 375 -8.08 7.93 1.61
CA SER A 375 -7.13 9.04 1.58
C SER A 375 -7.78 10.33 2.04
N LEU A 376 -6.96 11.24 2.56
CA LEU A 376 -7.40 12.53 3.08
C LEU A 376 -6.29 13.56 2.86
N ASP A 377 -6.60 14.59 2.08
CA ASP A 377 -5.75 15.77 1.90
C ASP A 377 -6.56 17.06 2.04
N TRP A 378 -5.95 18.11 2.58
CA TRP A 378 -6.57 19.42 2.65
C TRP A 378 -6.69 20.06 1.26
N SER A 379 -7.75 20.83 1.03
CA SER A 379 -7.76 21.79 -0.08
C SER A 379 -6.69 22.87 0.14
N ALA A 380 -6.19 23.46 -0.95
CA ALA A 380 -5.12 24.45 -0.88
C ALA A 380 -5.48 25.70 -0.03
N ASP A 381 -6.76 26.05 0.04
CA ASP A 381 -7.27 27.15 0.84
C ASP A 381 -7.54 26.78 2.32
N GLY A 382 -7.40 25.50 2.67
CA GLY A 382 -7.65 25.00 4.02
C GLY A 382 -9.13 25.00 4.46
N LEU A 383 -10.08 25.14 3.54
CA LEU A 383 -11.52 25.24 3.86
C LEU A 383 -12.29 23.93 3.65
N SER A 384 -11.66 22.94 3.01
CA SER A 384 -12.25 21.64 2.75
C SER A 384 -11.16 20.54 2.66
N PHE A 385 -11.63 19.31 2.46
CA PHE A 385 -10.78 18.15 2.22
C PHE A 385 -11.09 17.51 0.88
N TRP A 386 -10.07 16.98 0.26
CA TRP A 386 -10.16 15.97 -0.78
C TRP A 386 -10.00 14.60 -0.13
N ALA A 387 -11.05 13.80 -0.19
CA ALA A 387 -11.07 12.48 0.44
C ALA A 387 -11.54 11.43 -0.56
N THR A 388 -10.88 10.30 -0.61
CA THR A 388 -11.37 9.13 -1.36
C THR A 388 -12.06 8.20 -0.41
N ALA A 389 -13.32 7.88 -0.68
CA ALA A 389 -14.16 7.08 0.18
C ALA A 389 -14.95 6.03 -0.60
N LEU A 390 -15.31 4.94 0.07
CA LEU A 390 -16.12 3.86 -0.47
C LEU A 390 -17.58 4.06 -0.11
N ASN A 391 -18.48 3.91 -1.09
CA ASN A 391 -19.91 4.03 -0.84
C ASN A 391 -20.41 2.82 -0.05
N ARG A 392 -21.18 3.04 1.01
CA ARG A 392 -21.72 1.99 1.89
C ARG A 392 -22.63 1.01 1.15
N SER A 393 -23.40 1.46 0.17
CA SER A 393 -24.30 0.60 -0.61
C SER A 393 -23.57 -0.40 -1.52
N GLU A 394 -22.27 -0.17 -1.77
CA GLU A 394 -21.45 -0.97 -2.68
C GLU A 394 -20.49 -1.94 -1.94
N THR A 395 -20.54 -1.95 -0.60
CA THR A 395 -19.67 -2.80 0.24
C THR A 395 -20.18 -4.25 0.35
N ALA A 396 -20.46 -4.93 -0.74
CA ALA A 396 -20.76 -6.35 -0.70
C ALA A 396 -19.48 -7.20 -0.66
N SER A 397 -19.14 -7.68 0.53
CA SER A 397 -18.24 -8.79 0.89
C SER A 397 -16.88 -8.90 0.16
N GLY A 398 -15.82 -8.65 0.91
CA GLY A 398 -14.44 -9.01 0.56
C GLY A 398 -13.50 -7.82 0.41
N PHE A 399 -12.88 -7.41 1.52
CA PHE A 399 -11.85 -6.35 1.52
C PHE A 399 -10.46 -7.01 1.54
N TRP A 400 -9.63 -6.77 0.51
CA TRP A 400 -8.23 -7.16 0.48
C TRP A 400 -7.35 -5.99 0.05
N PHE A 401 -6.40 -5.60 0.88
CA PHE A 401 -5.26 -4.72 0.61
C PHE A 401 -5.50 -3.47 -0.28
N GLY A 402 -6.51 -2.67 0.03
CA GLY A 402 -6.71 -1.36 -0.65
C GLY A 402 -7.29 -1.45 -2.07
N PHE A 403 -7.36 -2.62 -2.68
CA PHE A 403 -8.00 -2.86 -3.96
C PHE A 403 -9.30 -3.63 -3.75
N SER A 404 -10.43 -2.93 -3.76
CA SER A 404 -11.75 -3.58 -3.68
C SER A 404 -12.09 -4.15 -5.06
N GLU A 405 -12.30 -5.45 -5.14
CA GLU A 405 -12.81 -6.08 -6.37
C GLU A 405 -14.28 -5.71 -6.69
N ARG A 406 -15.00 -5.09 -5.75
CA ARG A 406 -16.44 -4.83 -5.87
C ARG A 406 -16.93 -3.52 -5.26
N GLY A 407 -16.08 -2.59 -4.91
CA GLY A 407 -16.50 -1.28 -4.44
C GLY A 407 -15.85 -0.17 -5.25
N THR A 408 -16.66 0.74 -5.75
CA THR A 408 -16.14 1.90 -6.48
C THR A 408 -15.76 3.00 -5.49
N TRP A 409 -14.51 3.42 -5.56
CA TRP A 409 -14.03 4.55 -4.79
C TRP A 409 -14.51 5.86 -5.43
N THR A 410 -14.92 6.78 -4.60
CA THR A 410 -15.39 8.11 -5.03
C THR A 410 -14.52 9.18 -4.39
N LEU A 411 -14.01 10.10 -5.19
CA LEU A 411 -13.36 11.32 -4.70
C LEU A 411 -14.43 12.29 -4.24
N LEU A 412 -14.28 12.76 -3.02
CA LEU A 412 -15.18 13.69 -2.35
C LEU A 412 -14.49 15.02 -2.10
N ASN A 413 -15.23 16.12 -2.19
CA ASN A 413 -14.90 17.35 -1.52
C ASN A 413 -15.74 17.44 -0.23
N VAL A 414 -15.07 17.49 0.93
CA VAL A 414 -15.70 17.52 2.25
C VAL A 414 -15.42 18.87 2.88
N GLN A 415 -16.45 19.69 3.04
CA GLN A 415 -16.34 21.00 3.67
C GLN A 415 -16.14 20.87 5.19
N LEU A 416 -15.46 21.85 5.79
CA LEU A 416 -15.35 21.92 7.25
C LEU A 416 -16.72 21.97 7.96
N SER A 417 -17.77 22.44 7.30
CA SER A 417 -19.16 22.41 7.79
C SER A 417 -19.76 21.00 7.87
N GLY A 418 -19.14 20.00 7.23
CA GLY A 418 -19.66 18.65 7.10
C GLY A 418 -20.43 18.40 5.79
N ALA A 419 -20.57 19.41 4.92
CA ALA A 419 -21.16 19.18 3.59
C ALA A 419 -20.21 18.33 2.73
N VAL A 420 -20.76 17.30 2.10
CA VAL A 420 -20.03 16.34 1.27
C VAL A 420 -20.53 16.42 -0.17
N THR A 421 -19.61 16.62 -1.10
CA THR A 421 -19.91 16.66 -2.54
C THR A 421 -19.10 15.56 -3.25
N PRO A 422 -19.76 14.55 -3.86
CA PRO A 422 -19.09 13.60 -4.75
C PRO A 422 -18.56 14.31 -6.00
N MET A 423 -17.29 14.14 -6.31
CA MET A 423 -16.58 14.89 -7.35
C MET A 423 -16.17 14.03 -8.54
N LEU A 424 -15.67 12.82 -8.27
CA LEU A 424 -15.24 11.88 -9.29
C LEU A 424 -15.61 10.46 -8.83
N HIS A 425 -16.37 9.79 -9.67
CA HIS A 425 -16.76 8.40 -9.46
C HIS A 425 -16.32 7.59 -10.69
N GLU A 426 -15.44 6.61 -10.45
CA GLU A 426 -14.91 5.75 -11.50
C GLU A 426 -15.31 4.30 -11.30
N THR A 427 -15.85 3.68 -12.35
CA THR A 427 -16.28 2.28 -12.34
C THR A 427 -15.36 1.35 -13.12
N LYS A 428 -14.49 1.89 -13.97
CA LYS A 428 -13.57 1.13 -14.83
C LYS A 428 -12.12 1.14 -14.32
N MET A 429 -11.83 2.05 -13.42
CA MET A 429 -10.49 2.24 -12.86
C MET A 429 -10.57 2.28 -11.34
N THR A 430 -9.51 1.83 -10.69
CA THR A 430 -9.36 2.05 -9.24
C THR A 430 -8.94 3.49 -9.01
N LEU A 431 -9.66 4.20 -8.17
CA LEU A 431 -9.36 5.54 -7.72
C LEU A 431 -8.68 5.46 -6.34
N GLY A 432 -7.48 6.01 -6.21
CA GLY A 432 -6.71 5.99 -4.96
C GLY A 432 -6.82 7.30 -4.19
N TRP A 433 -5.98 8.27 -4.50
CA TRP A 433 -5.96 9.55 -3.79
C TRP A 433 -5.81 10.73 -4.74
N ALA A 434 -6.10 11.92 -4.25
CA ALA A 434 -5.98 13.15 -4.99
C ALA A 434 -5.24 14.21 -4.17
N ILE A 435 -4.28 14.89 -4.81
CA ILE A 435 -3.42 15.89 -4.19
C ILE A 435 -3.68 17.23 -4.85
N PRO A 436 -4.14 18.24 -4.11
CA PRO A 436 -4.40 19.56 -4.67
C PRO A 436 -3.10 20.30 -5.00
N ALA A 437 -3.11 20.99 -6.12
CA ALA A 437 -2.07 21.95 -6.46
C ALA A 437 -2.10 23.14 -5.50
N PRO A 438 -0.95 23.73 -5.14
CA PRO A 438 -0.89 24.88 -4.23
C PRO A 438 -1.74 26.08 -4.65
N ASP A 439 -1.95 26.28 -5.95
CA ASP A 439 -2.81 27.37 -6.48
C ASP A 439 -4.32 27.07 -6.38
N GLY A 440 -4.70 25.88 -5.91
CA GLY A 440 -6.09 25.45 -5.75
C GLY A 440 -6.87 25.22 -7.04
N LYS A 441 -6.19 25.15 -8.20
CA LYS A 441 -6.86 25.05 -9.51
C LYS A 441 -6.86 23.65 -10.08
N LYS A 442 -6.03 22.74 -9.59
CA LYS A 442 -5.85 21.40 -10.14
C LYS A 442 -5.73 20.35 -9.05
N LEU A 443 -6.00 19.11 -9.42
CA LEU A 443 -5.67 17.92 -8.63
C LEU A 443 -4.73 17.01 -9.44
N ALA A 444 -3.73 16.46 -8.79
CA ALA A 444 -3.07 15.25 -9.23
C ALA A 444 -3.82 14.07 -8.62
N VAL A 445 -4.27 13.15 -9.45
CA VAL A 445 -5.09 12.00 -9.03
C VAL A 445 -4.35 10.71 -9.36
N TRP A 446 -4.20 9.86 -8.37
CA TRP A 446 -3.77 8.50 -8.58
C TRP A 446 -4.95 7.65 -9.04
N MET A 447 -4.84 7.09 -10.24
CA MET A 447 -5.81 6.12 -10.75
C MET A 447 -5.07 4.95 -11.39
N ALA A 448 -5.65 3.74 -11.24
CA ALA A 448 -5.08 2.55 -11.82
C ALA A 448 -6.08 1.85 -12.72
N SER A 449 -5.66 1.54 -13.93
CA SER A 449 -6.38 0.62 -14.81
C SER A 449 -6.05 -0.82 -14.41
N GLY A 450 -7.02 -1.71 -14.53
CA GLY A 450 -6.84 -3.13 -14.29
C GLY A 450 -7.24 -3.94 -15.50
N ALA A 451 -6.46 -4.97 -15.82
CA ALA A 451 -6.81 -6.00 -16.79
C ALA A 451 -6.64 -7.38 -16.15
N SER A 452 -7.53 -8.30 -16.51
CA SER A 452 -7.40 -9.69 -16.08
C SER A 452 -7.51 -10.61 -17.30
N ASN A 453 -6.56 -11.52 -17.42
CA ASN A 453 -6.50 -12.45 -18.53
C ASN A 453 -6.36 -13.88 -18.00
N VAL A 454 -6.99 -14.81 -18.71
CA VAL A 454 -6.81 -16.25 -18.45
C VAL A 454 -5.83 -16.80 -19.50
N TRP A 455 -4.76 -17.39 -19.02
CA TRP A 455 -3.75 -18.04 -19.84
C TRP A 455 -3.85 -19.54 -19.67
N LEU A 456 -3.59 -20.29 -20.74
CA LEU A 456 -3.53 -21.75 -20.73
C LEU A 456 -2.12 -22.19 -21.05
N LEU A 457 -1.54 -23.00 -20.16
CA LEU A 457 -0.30 -23.75 -20.40
C LEU A 457 -0.67 -25.21 -20.68
N GLU A 458 -0.15 -25.76 -21.75
CA GLU A 458 -0.30 -27.19 -22.12
C GLU A 458 1.08 -27.83 -22.14
N SER A 459 1.24 -28.95 -21.40
CA SER A 459 2.44 -29.77 -21.54
C SER A 459 2.33 -30.60 -22.83
N GLN A 460 3.30 -30.49 -23.69
CA GLN A 460 3.44 -31.33 -24.88
C GLN A 460 3.68 -32.78 -24.49
#